data_409fe9c84037aaf54705312d76db0ec1
#
_entry.id   409fe9c84037aaf54705312d76db0ec1
#
_cell.length_a   1.000
_cell.length_b   1.000
_cell.length_c   1.000
_cell.angle_alpha   90.00
_cell.angle_beta   90.00
_cell.angle_gamma   90.00
#
_symmetry.space_group_name_H-M   'P 1'
#
loop_
_entity.id
_entity.type
_entity.pdbx_description
1 polymer ?
#
loop_
_entity_poly.entity_id
_entity_poly.type
_entity_poly.pdbx_seq_one_letter_code
_entity_poly.pdbx_strand_id
1 'polypeptide(L)'
;MSEASNKPKTASNRTLGQPRSPQNAPTGAPSRTPQGPGARQGRGGPRPQGEARQGGQPGQGARPQQARAPRPDGEGGSRAQPRREPKPRLTPEEQAARAAERAFRNPLPPITFPEDLPVSGRRHEIAEALQKHQVIIVSGETGSGKTTQLPKICLELGRGQKALIGHTQPRRIAASSTAKRIAQELGTPLGETVGFKVRFADTLMKGASVKLMTDGILLAETQTDPLLKNYDTIIIDEAHERSLNIDFLLGYLKQLLPRRPDLKVIITSATIDAERFSRHFGTPDMPAPVIEVSGRLYKVEVRYRPIESDVQNPAVANAEGKGQRLSLIHI
;
A
#
# COMPACT_ATOMS: atom_id res chain seq x y z
N MET A 1 -15.65 72.56 5.96
CA MET A 1 -14.74 73.28 6.87
C MET A 1 -13.66 72.28 7.28
N SER A 2 -12.44 72.54 6.75
CA SER A 2 -11.09 72.34 7.21
C SER A 2 -10.62 70.83 7.23
N GLU A 3 -9.96 70.33 6.19
CA GLU A 3 -8.56 70.53 5.72
C GLU A 3 -7.50 70.47 6.82
N ALA A 4 -6.63 69.45 6.66
CA ALA A 4 -5.17 69.48 6.77
C ALA A 4 -4.65 68.04 6.66
N SER A 5 -4.18 67.48 5.57
CA SER A 5 -2.91 67.67 4.83
C SER A 5 -1.67 67.69 5.72
N ASN A 6 -0.92 66.55 5.70
CA ASN A 6 0.52 66.64 5.74
C ASN A 6 1.21 65.33 5.27
N LYS A 7 1.87 65.44 4.15
CA LYS A 7 3.06 64.66 3.66
C LYS A 7 4.17 65.70 3.48
N PRO A 8 5.41 65.35 3.20
CA PRO A 8 6.27 64.18 3.37
C PRO A 8 7.63 64.52 4.02
N LYS A 9 8.50 63.57 4.28
CA LYS A 9 9.97 63.78 4.26
C LYS A 9 10.73 62.55 3.78
N THR A 10 11.37 62.75 2.66
CA THR A 10 12.47 62.03 2.04
C THR A 10 13.76 62.21 2.77
N ALA A 11 14.64 61.24 2.77
CA ALA A 11 16.12 61.22 2.69
C ALA A 11 16.66 59.97 3.34
N SER A 12 17.68 59.24 2.92
CA SER A 12 18.76 59.43 1.99
C SER A 12 19.57 58.12 1.96
N ASN A 13 20.12 57.81 0.83
CA ASN A 13 21.19 56.85 0.51
C ASN A 13 22.21 56.56 1.62
N ARG A 14 22.57 55.28 1.70
CA ARG A 14 24.00 54.89 1.85
C ARG A 14 24.27 53.50 1.25
N THR A 15 25.03 53.56 0.18
CA THR A 15 25.79 52.48 -0.50
C THR A 15 26.93 52.02 0.36
N LEU A 16 27.42 50.83 0.05
CA LEU A 16 28.76 50.26 0.29
C LEU A 16 28.81 49.00 1.17
N GLY A 17 29.36 47.98 0.54
CA GLY A 17 30.13 46.96 1.23
C GLY A 17 30.00 45.56 0.67
N GLN A 18 30.58 45.25 -0.52
CA GLN A 18 30.99 43.87 -0.84
C GLN A 18 32.29 43.56 -0.08
N PRO A 19 32.53 42.35 0.36
CA PRO A 19 33.85 41.77 0.33
C PRO A 19 33.87 40.40 -0.34
N ARG A 20 34.63 40.28 -1.43
CA ARG A 20 35.87 39.53 -1.65
C ARG A 20 35.87 38.06 -1.24
N SER A 21 36.00 37.23 -2.26
CA SER A 21 36.50 35.85 -2.24
C SER A 21 37.95 35.76 -1.71
N PRO A 22 38.36 34.64 -1.14
CA PRO A 22 39.73 34.20 -1.29
C PRO A 22 39.87 32.94 -2.11
N GLN A 23 40.67 33.04 -3.16
CA GLN A 23 41.36 31.95 -3.82
C GLN A 23 42.44 31.40 -2.87
N ASN A 24 42.57 30.06 -2.87
CA ASN A 24 43.88 29.40 -2.95
C ASN A 24 43.70 27.89 -3.02
N ALA A 25 44.14 27.32 -4.14
CA ALA A 25 44.52 25.92 -4.27
C ALA A 25 45.99 25.76 -3.83
N PRO A 26 46.43 24.53 -3.49
CA PRO A 26 47.39 23.91 -4.38
C PRO A 26 47.14 22.40 -4.67
N THR A 27 47.25 22.09 -5.91
CA THR A 27 47.98 21.04 -6.66
C THR A 27 48.51 19.83 -5.88
N GLY A 28 48.19 18.64 -6.41
CA GLY A 28 48.87 17.39 -6.08
C GLY A 28 48.11 16.16 -6.60
N ALA A 29 48.25 15.82 -7.90
CA ALA A 29 47.94 14.48 -8.43
C ALA A 29 49.07 13.50 -8.09
N PRO A 30 48.87 12.18 -8.13
CA PRO A 30 48.97 11.52 -9.42
C PRO A 30 47.92 10.41 -9.71
N SER A 31 47.62 10.31 -10.97
CA SER A 31 46.93 9.28 -11.73
C SER A 31 47.41 7.85 -11.43
N ARG A 32 46.47 6.92 -11.28
CA ARG A 32 46.66 5.51 -11.61
C ARG A 32 45.44 4.98 -12.35
N THR A 33 45.66 4.74 -13.61
CA THR A 33 44.83 3.93 -14.52
C THR A 33 44.86 2.46 -14.09
N PRO A 34 43.74 1.72 -14.17
CA PRO A 34 43.76 0.29 -14.21
C PRO A 34 43.65 -0.19 -15.67
N GLN A 35 44.61 -1.02 -16.02
CA GLN A 35 44.63 -1.80 -17.25
C GLN A 35 43.56 -2.90 -17.22
N GLY A 36 42.98 -3.15 -18.37
CA GLY A 36 41.96 -4.16 -18.66
C GLY A 36 42.51 -5.58 -18.88
N PRO A 37 41.70 -6.48 -19.46
CA PRO A 37 41.60 -7.87 -19.02
C PRO A 37 42.45 -8.84 -19.82
N GLY A 38 43.02 -9.81 -19.10
CA GLY A 38 43.67 -10.99 -19.68
C GLY A 38 42.72 -12.18 -19.73
N ALA A 39 42.44 -12.62 -20.94
CA ALA A 39 41.84 -13.88 -21.27
C ALA A 39 42.74 -15.06 -20.80
N ARG A 40 42.18 -16.07 -20.18
CA ARG A 40 42.79 -17.41 -20.10
C ARG A 40 41.77 -18.49 -20.42
N GLN A 41 42.13 -19.17 -21.50
CA GLN A 41 41.55 -20.37 -22.05
C GLN A 41 41.58 -21.54 -21.08
N GLY A 42 40.70 -22.47 -21.39
CA GLY A 42 40.36 -23.67 -20.67
C GLY A 42 41.44 -24.74 -20.57
N ARG A 43 41.20 -25.66 -19.66
CA ARG A 43 41.63 -27.02 -19.75
C ARG A 43 40.63 -27.89 -19.01
N GLY A 44 40.05 -28.82 -19.75
CA GLY A 44 39.29 -29.94 -19.24
C GLY A 44 40.19 -30.96 -18.52
N GLY A 45 39.61 -31.70 -17.62
CA GLY A 45 40.21 -32.89 -16.99
C GLY A 45 39.09 -33.74 -16.37
N PRO A 46 39.21 -35.05 -16.38
CA PRO A 46 38.09 -35.97 -16.45
C PRO A 46 37.58 -36.47 -15.09
N ARG A 47 36.38 -37.05 -15.12
CA ARG A 47 35.76 -37.81 -14.05
C ARG A 47 36.61 -39.06 -13.72
N PRO A 48 36.68 -39.51 -12.44
CA PRO A 48 36.97 -40.89 -12.12
C PRO A 48 35.68 -41.68 -11.94
N GLN A 49 35.67 -42.81 -12.64
CA GLN A 49 34.80 -43.97 -12.40
C GLN A 49 35.41 -44.85 -11.31
N GLY A 50 34.55 -45.66 -10.71
CA GLY A 50 34.89 -46.90 -9.99
C GLY A 50 34.80 -46.74 -8.48
N GLU A 51 34.10 -47.54 -7.74
CA GLU A 51 34.23 -49.00 -7.63
C GLU A 51 33.07 -49.61 -6.85
N ALA A 52 32.68 -50.76 -7.30
CA ALA A 52 31.75 -51.69 -6.65
C ALA A 52 32.36 -52.28 -5.38
N ARG A 53 31.57 -52.44 -4.33
CA ARG A 53 31.81 -53.43 -3.30
C ARG A 53 30.57 -54.27 -3.05
N GLN A 54 30.78 -55.56 -3.27
CA GLN A 54 29.92 -56.70 -2.99
C GLN A 54 29.83 -56.97 -1.48
N GLY A 55 28.73 -57.59 -1.09
CA GLY A 55 28.73 -58.57 -0.01
C GLY A 55 27.70 -58.37 1.09
N GLY A 56 26.74 -59.31 1.19
CA GLY A 56 25.98 -59.54 2.43
C GLY A 56 24.54 -59.98 2.20
N GLN A 57 24.33 -61.33 2.16
CA GLN A 57 23.06 -62.09 2.11
C GLN A 57 22.38 -62.14 3.50
N PRO A 58 21.26 -62.89 3.66
CA PRO A 58 19.85 -62.62 3.35
C PRO A 58 18.95 -62.75 4.61
N GLY A 59 17.80 -62.09 4.58
CA GLY A 59 16.75 -62.30 5.60
C GLY A 59 15.37 -62.46 4.94
N GLN A 60 14.82 -63.64 5.16
CA GLN A 60 13.57 -64.20 4.65
C GLN A 60 12.32 -63.39 5.05
N GLY A 61 11.36 -63.30 4.14
CA GLY A 61 10.03 -62.77 4.43
C GLY A 61 9.14 -62.69 3.16
N ALA A 62 8.80 -63.89 2.63
CA ALA A 62 7.86 -63.99 1.51
C ALA A 62 6.43 -63.64 1.93
N ARG A 63 5.82 -62.67 1.28
CA ARG A 63 4.36 -62.54 1.21
C ARG A 63 3.90 -62.91 -0.20
N PRO A 64 2.79 -63.67 -0.34
CA PRO A 64 2.35 -64.18 -1.62
C PRO A 64 1.77 -63.07 -2.48
N GLN A 65 2.18 -63.04 -3.75
CA GLN A 65 1.59 -62.25 -4.81
C GLN A 65 0.22 -62.86 -5.14
N GLN A 66 -0.85 -62.10 -4.84
CA GLN A 66 -2.16 -62.36 -5.42
C GLN A 66 -2.14 -61.92 -6.87
N ALA A 67 -2.42 -62.84 -7.76
CA ALA A 67 -2.59 -62.64 -9.19
C ALA A 67 -3.74 -61.63 -9.45
N ARG A 68 -3.44 -60.54 -10.12
CA ARG A 68 -4.43 -59.62 -10.66
C ARG A 68 -5.07 -60.24 -11.89
N ALA A 69 -6.38 -60.44 -11.82
CA ALA A 69 -7.22 -60.81 -12.96
C ALA A 69 -7.14 -59.75 -14.07
N PRO A 70 -7.23 -60.16 -15.35
CA PRO A 70 -7.25 -59.22 -16.47
C PRO A 70 -8.53 -58.37 -16.45
N ARG A 71 -8.34 -57.06 -16.63
CA ARG A 71 -9.46 -56.12 -16.80
C ARG A 71 -10.06 -56.33 -18.19
N PRO A 72 -11.37 -56.37 -18.33
CA PRO A 72 -12.01 -56.42 -19.63
C PRO A 72 -11.78 -55.08 -20.35
N ASP A 73 -11.48 -55.12 -21.64
CA ASP A 73 -11.38 -54.01 -22.57
C ASP A 73 -12.70 -53.28 -22.58
N GLY A 74 -12.73 -52.13 -21.87
CA GLY A 74 -13.86 -51.20 -21.85
C GLY A 74 -13.57 -50.05 -22.79
N GLU A 75 -14.40 -49.97 -23.81
CA GLU A 75 -14.44 -48.96 -24.83
C GLU A 75 -14.16 -47.58 -24.29
N GLY A 76 -13.20 -46.88 -24.92
CA GLY A 76 -12.82 -45.48 -24.66
C GLY A 76 -13.94 -44.51 -25.04
N GLY A 77 -14.95 -44.41 -24.22
CA GLY A 77 -15.91 -43.35 -24.26
C GLY A 77 -15.28 -42.07 -23.72
N SER A 78 -14.65 -41.29 -24.58
CA SER A 78 -14.31 -39.90 -24.29
C SER A 78 -15.59 -39.18 -23.88
N ARG A 79 -15.79 -39.01 -22.56
CA ARG A 79 -16.80 -38.08 -22.03
C ARG A 79 -16.38 -36.67 -22.42
N ALA A 80 -16.79 -36.23 -23.61
CA ALA A 80 -16.75 -34.85 -24.01
C ALA A 80 -17.47 -34.02 -22.94
N GLN A 81 -16.74 -33.20 -22.19
CA GLN A 81 -17.36 -32.21 -21.33
C GLN A 81 -18.31 -31.38 -22.18
N PRO A 82 -19.55 -31.14 -21.79
CA PRO A 82 -20.47 -30.30 -22.56
C PRO A 82 -19.77 -28.96 -22.76
N ARG A 83 -19.53 -28.61 -24.02
CA ARG A 83 -19.08 -27.26 -24.42
C ARG A 83 -20.06 -26.29 -23.80
N ARG A 84 -19.60 -25.48 -22.84
CA ARG A 84 -20.38 -24.35 -22.32
C ARG A 84 -20.74 -23.49 -23.52
N GLU A 85 -22.00 -23.43 -23.83
CA GLU A 85 -22.51 -22.52 -24.86
C GLU A 85 -21.99 -21.11 -24.59
N PRO A 86 -21.47 -20.41 -25.60
CA PRO A 86 -21.02 -19.04 -25.43
C PRO A 86 -22.24 -18.23 -24.98
N LYS A 87 -22.12 -17.57 -23.82
CA LYS A 87 -23.17 -16.67 -23.31
C LYS A 87 -23.54 -15.68 -24.43
N PRO A 88 -24.82 -15.46 -24.71
CA PRO A 88 -25.26 -14.56 -25.75
C PRO A 88 -24.61 -13.19 -25.55
N ARG A 89 -24.09 -12.64 -26.65
CA ARG A 89 -23.53 -11.28 -26.65
C ARG A 89 -24.67 -10.32 -26.37
N LEU A 90 -24.52 -9.50 -25.34
CA LEU A 90 -25.47 -8.45 -24.99
C LEU A 90 -25.65 -7.49 -26.17
N THR A 91 -26.87 -7.08 -26.42
CA THR A 91 -27.17 -6.03 -27.40
C THR A 91 -26.53 -4.71 -27.00
N PRO A 92 -26.31 -3.77 -27.93
CA PRO A 92 -25.77 -2.44 -27.61
C PRO A 92 -26.63 -1.71 -26.56
N GLU A 93 -27.93 -1.88 -26.58
CA GLU A 93 -28.85 -1.29 -25.60
C GLU A 93 -28.69 -1.92 -24.22
N GLU A 94 -28.59 -3.25 -24.13
CA GLU A 94 -28.32 -3.95 -22.87
C GLU A 94 -26.93 -3.59 -22.31
N GLN A 95 -25.93 -3.37 -23.20
CA GLN A 95 -24.62 -2.90 -22.78
C GLN A 95 -24.68 -1.48 -22.24
N ALA A 96 -25.43 -0.58 -22.90
CA ALA A 96 -25.63 0.81 -22.45
C ALA A 96 -26.41 0.85 -21.14
N ALA A 97 -27.48 0.08 -21.01
CA ALA A 97 -28.25 -0.02 -19.78
C ALA A 97 -27.41 -0.52 -18.61
N ARG A 98 -26.58 -1.55 -18.80
CA ARG A 98 -25.64 -2.04 -17.78
C ARG A 98 -24.55 -1.03 -17.45
N ALA A 99 -24.09 -0.26 -18.43
CA ALA A 99 -23.13 0.82 -18.20
C ALA A 99 -23.75 1.95 -17.38
N ALA A 100 -24.99 2.37 -17.72
CA ALA A 100 -25.75 3.36 -16.95
C ALA A 100 -26.04 2.86 -15.53
N GLU A 101 -26.38 1.59 -15.39
CA GLU A 101 -26.61 0.97 -14.08
C GLU A 101 -25.35 0.91 -13.21
N ARG A 102 -24.18 0.67 -13.82
CA ARG A 102 -22.88 0.72 -13.13
C ARG A 102 -22.48 2.14 -12.77
N ALA A 103 -22.84 3.12 -13.57
CA ALA A 103 -22.57 4.53 -13.33
C ALA A 103 -23.51 5.15 -12.29
N PHE A 104 -24.62 4.46 -11.93
CA PHE A 104 -25.52 4.97 -10.90
C PHE A 104 -24.79 5.06 -9.55
N ARG A 105 -24.90 6.22 -8.93
CA ARG A 105 -24.41 6.46 -7.56
C ARG A 105 -25.49 7.14 -6.76
N ASN A 106 -25.53 6.81 -5.48
CA ASN A 106 -26.39 7.50 -4.53
C ASN A 106 -25.95 8.94 -4.37
N PRO A 107 -26.87 9.89 -4.12
CA PRO A 107 -26.55 11.27 -3.84
C PRO A 107 -25.54 11.33 -2.67
N LEU A 108 -24.55 12.19 -2.79
CA LEU A 108 -23.58 12.40 -1.71
C LEU A 108 -24.22 13.26 -0.60
N PRO A 109 -24.10 12.84 0.65
CA PRO A 109 -24.49 13.67 1.79
C PRO A 109 -23.55 14.88 1.92
N PRO A 110 -23.90 15.87 2.73
CA PRO A 110 -22.97 16.94 3.10
C PRO A 110 -21.71 16.35 3.74
N ILE A 111 -20.55 16.72 3.22
CA ILE A 111 -19.27 16.22 3.71
C ILE A 111 -18.69 17.22 4.70
N THR A 112 -18.48 16.79 5.92
CA THR A 112 -17.86 17.60 6.98
C THR A 112 -16.54 16.97 7.41
N PHE A 113 -15.60 17.79 7.85
CA PHE A 113 -14.28 17.35 8.32
C PHE A 113 -14.08 17.81 9.76
N PRO A 114 -13.74 16.91 10.70
CA PRO A 114 -13.37 17.30 12.05
C PRO A 114 -12.11 18.19 11.99
N GLU A 115 -12.19 19.38 12.60
CA GLU A 115 -11.10 20.36 12.55
C GLU A 115 -9.91 19.95 13.43
N ASP A 116 -10.15 19.15 14.45
CA ASP A 116 -9.15 18.61 15.35
C ASP A 116 -8.22 17.57 14.70
N LEU A 117 -8.61 16.99 13.56
CA LEU A 117 -7.79 15.99 12.89
C LEU A 117 -6.68 16.66 12.06
N PRO A 118 -5.41 16.27 12.24
CA PRO A 118 -4.29 16.84 11.49
C PRO A 118 -4.46 16.77 9.97
N VAL A 119 -5.05 15.69 9.44
CA VAL A 119 -5.30 15.55 8.00
C VAL A 119 -6.32 16.57 7.48
N SER A 120 -7.27 17.01 8.31
CA SER A 120 -8.27 18.01 7.90
C SER A 120 -7.63 19.36 7.60
N GLY A 121 -6.60 19.74 8.36
CA GLY A 121 -5.81 20.95 8.11
C GLY A 121 -5.04 20.92 6.78
N ARG A 122 -4.73 19.72 6.27
CA ARG A 122 -3.99 19.54 5.00
C ARG A 122 -4.90 19.13 3.83
N ARG A 123 -6.23 19.14 4.01
CA ARG A 123 -7.19 18.63 3.01
C ARG A 123 -7.06 19.31 1.65
N HIS A 124 -6.89 20.63 1.63
CA HIS A 124 -6.77 21.39 0.38
C HIS A 124 -5.50 21.05 -0.39
N GLU A 125 -4.39 20.86 0.30
CA GLU A 125 -3.14 20.44 -0.30
C GLU A 125 -3.24 19.00 -0.86
N ILE A 126 -3.87 18.09 -0.11
CA ILE A 126 -4.13 16.71 -0.58
C ILE A 126 -5.03 16.74 -1.82
N ALA A 127 -6.10 17.55 -1.80
CA ALA A 127 -7.02 17.70 -2.90
C ALA A 127 -6.32 18.25 -4.16
N GLU A 128 -5.52 19.28 -4.03
CA GLU A 128 -4.75 19.89 -5.12
C GLU A 128 -3.72 18.90 -5.70
N ALA A 129 -2.99 18.23 -4.83
CA ALA A 129 -2.02 17.22 -5.26
C ALA A 129 -2.70 16.06 -6.01
N LEU A 130 -3.87 15.58 -5.53
CA LEU A 130 -4.62 14.52 -6.19
C LEU A 130 -5.18 14.94 -7.55
N GLN A 131 -5.53 16.21 -7.73
CA GLN A 131 -5.93 16.74 -9.04
C GLN A 131 -4.75 16.75 -10.03
N LYS A 132 -3.58 17.23 -9.59
CA LYS A 132 -2.39 17.39 -10.44
C LYS A 132 -1.66 16.09 -10.74
N HIS A 133 -1.61 15.17 -9.79
CA HIS A 133 -0.82 13.95 -9.88
C HIS A 133 -1.70 12.70 -9.93
N GLN A 134 -1.21 11.67 -10.59
CA GLN A 134 -1.88 10.38 -10.66
C GLN A 134 -1.70 9.56 -9.38
N VAL A 135 -0.53 9.71 -8.74
CA VAL A 135 -0.20 9.07 -7.47
C VAL A 135 0.25 10.12 -6.48
N ILE A 136 -0.25 10.04 -5.26
CA ILE A 136 0.22 10.81 -4.11
C ILE A 136 0.50 9.89 -2.93
N ILE A 137 1.45 10.29 -2.10
CA ILE A 137 1.78 9.61 -0.85
C ILE A 137 1.35 10.52 0.30
N VAL A 138 0.53 10.00 1.22
CA VAL A 138 0.13 10.71 2.43
C VAL A 138 0.77 10.04 3.63
N SER A 139 1.78 10.69 4.18
CA SER A 139 2.57 10.20 5.28
C SER A 139 2.15 10.83 6.59
N GLY A 140 2.25 10.11 7.69
CA GLY A 140 1.96 10.67 9.02
C GLY A 140 1.69 9.63 10.08
N GLU A 141 1.66 10.07 11.32
CA GLU A 141 1.44 9.19 12.48
C GLU A 141 0.04 8.56 12.49
N THR A 142 -0.08 7.41 13.17
CA THR A 142 -1.38 6.79 13.43
C THR A 142 -2.25 7.73 14.27
N GLY A 143 -3.55 7.81 13.95
CA GLY A 143 -4.47 8.73 14.60
C GLY A 143 -4.57 10.13 13.97
N SER A 144 -3.76 10.44 12.95
CA SER A 144 -3.86 11.73 12.23
C SER A 144 -5.13 11.86 11.35
N GLY A 145 -5.96 10.83 11.27
CA GLY A 145 -7.23 10.83 10.52
C GLY A 145 -7.13 10.40 9.06
N LYS A 146 -5.96 10.00 8.55
CA LYS A 146 -5.76 9.59 7.13
C LYS A 146 -6.82 8.60 6.66
N THR A 147 -6.93 7.49 7.38
CA THR A 147 -7.82 6.37 7.03
C THR A 147 -9.28 6.77 6.86
N THR A 148 -9.80 7.68 7.69
CA THR A 148 -11.21 8.08 7.65
C THR A 148 -11.46 9.28 6.74
N GLN A 149 -10.53 10.20 6.64
CA GLN A 149 -10.77 11.45 5.93
C GLN A 149 -10.36 11.41 4.44
N LEU A 150 -9.37 10.62 4.04
CA LEU A 150 -8.97 10.52 2.63
C LEU A 150 -10.11 10.09 1.69
N PRO A 151 -10.94 9.09 2.02
CA PRO A 151 -12.11 8.78 1.19
C PRO A 151 -13.08 9.95 1.07
N LYS A 152 -13.27 10.74 2.13
CA LYS A 152 -14.15 11.92 2.13
C LYS A 152 -13.58 13.05 1.25
N ILE A 153 -12.27 13.28 1.30
CA ILE A 153 -11.58 14.22 0.40
C ILE A 153 -11.76 13.79 -1.07
N CYS A 154 -11.65 12.50 -1.36
CA CYS A 154 -11.91 11.98 -2.69
C CYS A 154 -13.36 12.23 -3.13
N LEU A 155 -14.35 11.99 -2.26
CA LEU A 155 -15.77 12.27 -2.54
C LEU A 155 -16.02 13.77 -2.81
N GLU A 156 -15.42 14.66 -2.04
CA GLU A 156 -15.50 16.13 -2.22
C GLU A 156 -14.97 16.54 -3.60
N LEU A 157 -13.94 15.85 -4.11
CA LEU A 157 -13.39 16.05 -5.46
C LEU A 157 -14.25 15.41 -6.58
N GLY A 158 -15.40 14.83 -6.26
CA GLY A 158 -16.26 14.15 -7.22
C GLY A 158 -15.76 12.77 -7.64
N ARG A 159 -14.75 12.23 -6.95
CA ARG A 159 -14.36 10.82 -7.14
C ARG A 159 -15.43 9.92 -6.51
N GLY A 160 -15.51 8.69 -6.98
CA GLY A 160 -16.58 7.78 -6.52
C GLY A 160 -17.93 7.99 -7.20
N GLN A 161 -18.09 8.99 -8.10
CA GLN A 161 -19.33 9.24 -8.83
C GLN A 161 -19.43 8.41 -10.12
N LYS A 162 -18.35 8.25 -10.85
CA LYS A 162 -18.30 7.48 -12.11
C LYS A 162 -17.95 6.01 -11.86
N ALA A 163 -17.08 5.76 -10.92
CA ALA A 163 -16.63 4.44 -10.50
C ALA A 163 -16.41 4.46 -8.98
N LEU A 164 -15.98 3.36 -8.38
CA LEU A 164 -15.77 3.25 -6.94
C LEU A 164 -14.44 3.91 -6.51
N ILE A 165 -14.43 4.42 -5.29
CA ILE A 165 -13.21 4.61 -4.51
C ILE A 165 -12.95 3.30 -3.79
N GLY A 166 -11.90 2.58 -4.15
CA GLY A 166 -11.44 1.37 -3.45
C GLY A 166 -10.46 1.76 -2.34
N HIS A 167 -10.69 1.28 -1.13
CA HIS A 167 -9.83 1.56 0.01
C HIS A 167 -9.43 0.26 0.68
N THR A 168 -8.15 -0.09 0.59
CA THR A 168 -7.65 -1.32 1.19
C THR A 168 -7.24 -1.13 2.64
N GLN A 169 -7.37 -2.20 3.40
CA GLN A 169 -6.95 -2.31 4.79
C GLN A 169 -6.26 -3.64 5.01
N PRO A 170 -5.19 -3.73 5.81
CA PRO A 170 -4.49 -4.99 6.02
C PRO A 170 -5.34 -6.02 6.79
N ARG A 171 -6.27 -5.55 7.61
CA ARG A 171 -7.08 -6.41 8.48
C ARG A 171 -8.57 -6.28 8.22
N ARG A 172 -9.28 -7.42 8.26
CA ARG A 172 -10.74 -7.47 8.04
C ARG A 172 -11.52 -6.59 9.02
N ILE A 173 -11.12 -6.61 10.29
CA ILE A 173 -11.76 -5.80 11.34
C ILE A 173 -11.56 -4.31 11.04
N ALA A 174 -10.36 -3.90 10.63
CA ALA A 174 -10.07 -2.52 10.25
C ALA A 174 -10.96 -2.08 9.08
N ALA A 175 -11.08 -2.88 8.01
CA ALA A 175 -11.94 -2.56 6.88
C ALA A 175 -13.41 -2.35 7.30
N SER A 176 -13.96 -3.23 8.13
CA SER A 176 -15.35 -3.12 8.58
C SER A 176 -15.58 -1.97 9.57
N SER A 177 -14.68 -1.74 10.52
CA SER A 177 -14.82 -0.66 11.51
C SER A 177 -14.63 0.71 10.87
N THR A 178 -13.66 0.86 9.96
CA THR A 178 -13.43 2.09 9.21
C THR A 178 -14.63 2.43 8.31
N ALA A 179 -15.21 1.43 7.61
CA ALA A 179 -16.42 1.65 6.80
C ALA A 179 -17.58 2.16 7.64
N LYS A 180 -17.82 1.55 8.80
CA LYS A 180 -18.86 1.99 9.75
C LYS A 180 -18.59 3.42 10.23
N ARG A 181 -17.35 3.73 10.56
CA ARG A 181 -16.96 5.05 11.03
C ARG A 181 -17.18 6.12 9.97
N ILE A 182 -16.74 5.88 8.72
CA ILE A 182 -16.94 6.84 7.62
C ILE A 182 -18.44 7.02 7.32
N ALA A 183 -19.20 5.93 7.26
CA ALA A 183 -20.65 5.99 7.05
C ALA A 183 -21.34 6.83 8.16
N GLN A 184 -20.95 6.63 9.42
CA GLN A 184 -21.43 7.40 10.56
C GLN A 184 -21.08 8.89 10.44
N GLU A 185 -19.85 9.23 10.04
CA GLU A 185 -19.42 10.62 9.83
C GLU A 185 -20.14 11.30 8.67
N LEU A 186 -20.55 10.53 7.66
CA LEU A 186 -21.35 11.00 6.53
C LEU A 186 -22.87 11.00 6.84
N GLY A 187 -23.30 10.48 7.99
CA GLY A 187 -24.71 10.38 8.35
C GLY A 187 -25.52 9.45 7.44
N THR A 188 -24.88 8.46 6.81
CA THR A 188 -25.55 7.51 5.89
C THR A 188 -25.56 6.09 6.46
N PRO A 189 -26.57 5.27 6.12
CA PRO A 189 -26.55 3.85 6.44
C PRO A 189 -25.33 3.14 5.83
N LEU A 190 -24.78 2.17 6.57
CA LEU A 190 -23.67 1.37 6.06
C LEU A 190 -24.08 0.60 4.80
N GLY A 191 -23.31 0.73 3.75
CA GLY A 191 -23.57 0.14 2.44
C GLY A 191 -24.10 1.11 1.40
N GLU A 192 -24.78 2.18 1.80
CA GLU A 192 -25.43 3.13 0.89
C GLU A 192 -24.41 4.01 0.15
N THR A 193 -23.63 4.78 0.86
CA THR A 193 -22.52 5.57 0.29
C THR A 193 -21.18 4.86 0.49
N VAL A 194 -21.00 4.26 1.67
CA VAL A 194 -19.78 3.57 2.08
C VAL A 194 -20.11 2.18 2.56
N GLY A 195 -19.53 1.17 1.92
CA GLY A 195 -19.65 -0.21 2.33
C GLY A 195 -18.28 -0.90 2.42
N PHE A 196 -18.27 -2.15 2.88
CA PHE A 196 -17.05 -2.94 2.90
C PHE A 196 -17.28 -4.34 2.30
N LYS A 197 -16.19 -4.91 1.79
CA LYS A 197 -16.13 -6.29 1.32
C LYS A 197 -14.92 -6.98 1.90
N VAL A 198 -15.18 -8.06 2.63
CA VAL A 198 -14.15 -8.96 3.17
C VAL A 198 -14.54 -10.40 2.83
N ARG A 199 -13.68 -11.36 3.11
CA ARG A 199 -13.80 -12.75 2.63
C ARG A 199 -15.19 -13.39 2.80
N PHE A 200 -15.93 -13.08 3.86
CA PHE A 200 -17.23 -13.68 4.16
C PHE A 200 -18.34 -12.66 4.43
N ALA A 201 -18.10 -11.39 4.15
CA ALA A 201 -19.09 -10.34 4.34
C ALA A 201 -18.95 -9.28 3.25
N ASP A 202 -20.08 -8.91 2.68
CA ASP A 202 -20.22 -7.83 1.70
C ASP A 202 -21.44 -7.01 2.09
N THR A 203 -21.21 -5.72 2.37
CA THR A 203 -22.30 -4.79 2.75
C THR A 203 -22.53 -3.74 1.66
N LEU A 204 -21.81 -3.84 0.53
CA LEU A 204 -21.88 -2.83 -0.52
C LEU A 204 -23.24 -2.88 -1.21
N MET A 205 -23.98 -1.80 -1.15
CA MET A 205 -25.27 -1.64 -1.85
C MET A 205 -25.04 -1.05 -3.25
N LYS A 206 -26.05 -1.22 -4.10
CA LYS A 206 -26.08 -0.57 -5.41
C LYS A 206 -26.02 0.94 -5.24
N GLY A 207 -25.12 1.60 -5.99
CA GLY A 207 -24.95 3.03 -5.90
C GLY A 207 -23.93 3.52 -4.87
N ALA A 208 -23.31 2.63 -4.10
CA ALA A 208 -22.24 3.00 -3.17
C ALA A 208 -21.05 3.61 -3.92
N SER A 209 -20.43 4.62 -3.31
CA SER A 209 -19.29 5.34 -3.86
C SER A 209 -17.95 4.87 -3.31
N VAL A 210 -17.92 4.40 -2.05
CA VAL A 210 -16.68 3.95 -1.38
C VAL A 210 -16.80 2.49 -0.97
N LYS A 211 -15.79 1.72 -1.33
CA LYS A 211 -15.68 0.31 -0.98
C LYS A 211 -14.41 0.07 -0.17
N LEU A 212 -14.57 -0.21 1.10
CA LEU A 212 -13.46 -0.70 1.91
C LEU A 212 -13.29 -2.20 1.74
N MET A 213 -12.05 -2.67 1.74
CA MET A 213 -11.76 -4.08 1.53
C MET A 213 -10.39 -4.44 2.10
N THR A 214 -10.11 -5.73 2.22
CA THR A 214 -8.73 -6.15 2.50
C THR A 214 -7.89 -6.15 1.22
N ASP A 215 -6.57 -6.02 1.37
CA ASP A 215 -5.62 -6.09 0.25
C ASP A 215 -5.82 -7.35 -0.58
N GLY A 216 -6.07 -8.49 0.06
CA GLY A 216 -6.35 -9.75 -0.62
C GLY A 216 -7.63 -9.75 -1.45
N ILE A 217 -8.64 -8.94 -1.12
CA ILE A 217 -9.85 -8.79 -1.94
C ILE A 217 -9.54 -7.99 -3.20
N LEU A 218 -8.82 -6.87 -3.08
CA LEU A 218 -8.40 -6.10 -4.26
C LEU A 218 -7.51 -6.94 -5.17
N LEU A 219 -6.57 -7.70 -4.58
CA LEU A 219 -5.72 -8.62 -5.33
C LEU A 219 -6.54 -9.69 -6.09
N ALA A 220 -7.56 -10.26 -5.46
CA ALA A 220 -8.44 -11.21 -6.14
C ALA A 220 -9.24 -10.56 -7.28
N GLU A 221 -9.62 -9.29 -7.14
CA GLU A 221 -10.34 -8.56 -8.19
C GLU A 221 -9.47 -8.26 -9.41
N THR A 222 -8.14 -8.11 -9.28
CA THR A 222 -7.25 -7.97 -10.43
C THR A 222 -7.29 -9.17 -11.38
N GLN A 223 -7.69 -10.36 -10.89
CA GLN A 223 -7.81 -11.57 -11.70
C GLN A 223 -9.04 -11.52 -12.63
N THR A 224 -10.10 -10.83 -12.21
CA THR A 224 -11.35 -10.72 -12.97
C THR A 224 -11.49 -9.40 -13.72
N ASP A 225 -10.90 -8.33 -13.19
CA ASP A 225 -10.82 -7.00 -13.79
C ASP A 225 -9.37 -6.50 -13.79
N PRO A 226 -8.54 -6.97 -14.74
CA PRO A 226 -7.13 -6.59 -14.79
C PRO A 226 -6.86 -5.10 -14.99
N LEU A 227 -7.82 -4.33 -15.42
CA LEU A 227 -7.71 -2.88 -15.55
C LEU A 227 -8.33 -2.12 -14.38
N LEU A 228 -8.90 -2.81 -13.39
CA LEU A 228 -9.61 -2.21 -12.26
C LEU A 228 -10.62 -1.14 -12.70
N LYS A 229 -11.37 -1.43 -13.77
CA LYS A 229 -12.33 -0.48 -14.40
C LYS A 229 -13.48 -0.08 -13.47
N ASN A 230 -13.73 -0.89 -12.43
CA ASN A 230 -14.73 -0.57 -11.43
C ASN A 230 -14.29 0.56 -10.47
N TYR A 231 -13.03 1.00 -10.55
CA TYR A 231 -12.44 2.01 -9.67
C TYR A 231 -11.97 3.23 -10.44
N ASP A 232 -12.20 4.41 -9.89
CA ASP A 232 -11.59 5.66 -10.32
C ASP A 232 -10.49 6.14 -9.37
N THR A 233 -10.52 5.65 -8.14
CA THR A 233 -9.52 5.95 -7.11
C THR A 233 -9.22 4.69 -6.30
N ILE A 234 -7.95 4.43 -6.01
CA ILE A 234 -7.51 3.36 -5.11
C ILE A 234 -6.70 4.00 -3.98
N ILE A 235 -7.05 3.65 -2.75
CA ILE A 235 -6.31 4.02 -1.54
C ILE A 235 -5.70 2.75 -0.98
N ILE A 236 -4.37 2.67 -0.95
CA ILE A 236 -3.62 1.59 -0.28
C ILE A 236 -3.22 2.12 1.09
N ASP A 237 -3.94 1.66 2.11
CA ASP A 237 -3.71 2.13 3.48
C ASP A 237 -2.70 1.26 4.22
N GLU A 238 -1.97 1.88 5.16
CA GLU A 238 -0.94 1.24 5.98
C GLU A 238 0.14 0.51 5.14
N ALA A 239 0.54 1.09 4.00
CA ALA A 239 1.47 0.46 3.07
C ALA A 239 2.82 0.09 3.70
N HIS A 240 3.19 0.71 4.82
CA HIS A 240 4.39 0.39 5.59
C HIS A 240 4.34 -0.97 6.29
N GLU A 241 3.16 -1.61 6.44
CA GLU A 241 3.07 -3.00 6.94
C GLU A 241 3.76 -4.01 5.99
N ARG A 242 3.97 -3.63 4.72
CA ARG A 242 4.75 -4.40 3.73
C ARG A 242 4.36 -5.87 3.63
N SER A 243 3.05 -6.15 3.75
CA SER A 243 2.56 -7.51 3.48
C SER A 243 2.81 -7.91 2.02
N LEU A 244 2.91 -9.21 1.77
CA LEU A 244 3.08 -9.72 0.40
C LEU A 244 1.99 -9.21 -0.56
N ASN A 245 0.75 -9.09 -0.09
CA ASN A 245 -0.35 -8.56 -0.90
C ASN A 245 -0.14 -7.09 -1.24
N ILE A 246 0.29 -6.27 -0.27
CA ILE A 246 0.59 -4.85 -0.47
C ILE A 246 1.72 -4.70 -1.50
N ASP A 247 2.83 -5.41 -1.33
CA ASP A 247 3.97 -5.31 -2.24
C ASP A 247 3.61 -5.73 -3.67
N PHE A 248 2.81 -6.77 -3.81
CA PHE A 248 2.29 -7.19 -5.11
C PHE A 248 1.39 -6.11 -5.72
N LEU A 249 0.45 -5.56 -4.95
CA LEU A 249 -0.46 -4.51 -5.42
C LEU A 249 0.29 -3.25 -5.83
N LEU A 250 1.31 -2.82 -5.09
CA LEU A 250 2.15 -1.66 -5.45
C LEU A 250 2.85 -1.88 -6.80
N GLY A 251 3.45 -3.06 -7.01
CA GLY A 251 4.07 -3.42 -8.29
C GLY A 251 3.05 -3.50 -9.42
N TYR A 252 1.87 -4.07 -9.16
CA TYR A 252 0.77 -4.17 -10.12
C TYR A 252 0.24 -2.79 -10.51
N LEU A 253 -0.04 -1.93 -9.54
CA LEU A 253 -0.51 -0.57 -9.80
C LEU A 253 0.50 0.24 -10.62
N LYS A 254 1.80 0.12 -10.33
CA LYS A 254 2.84 0.79 -11.13
C LYS A 254 2.77 0.41 -12.62
N GLN A 255 2.51 -0.86 -12.92
CA GLN A 255 2.35 -1.33 -14.30
C GLN A 255 1.00 -0.93 -14.92
N LEU A 256 -0.04 -0.76 -14.09
CA LEU A 256 -1.39 -0.41 -14.54
C LEU A 256 -1.53 1.07 -14.87
N LEU A 257 -0.92 1.95 -14.09
CA LEU A 257 -1.10 3.41 -14.16
C LEU A 257 -0.87 4.01 -15.56
N PRO A 258 0.14 3.62 -16.35
CA PRO A 258 0.30 4.12 -17.73
C PRO A 258 -0.87 3.75 -18.64
N ARG A 259 -1.58 2.66 -18.34
CA ARG A 259 -2.75 2.17 -19.09
C ARG A 259 -4.08 2.76 -18.61
N ARG A 260 -4.08 3.41 -17.46
CA ARG A 260 -5.24 3.99 -16.78
C ARG A 260 -4.91 5.40 -16.28
N PRO A 261 -4.71 6.38 -17.19
CA PRO A 261 -4.36 7.75 -16.81
C PRO A 261 -5.45 8.46 -15.97
N ASP A 262 -6.68 7.95 -16.02
CA ASP A 262 -7.83 8.41 -15.25
C ASP A 262 -7.83 7.93 -13.79
N LEU A 263 -7.15 6.81 -13.50
CA LEU A 263 -7.08 6.21 -12.18
C LEU A 263 -6.16 7.02 -11.26
N LYS A 264 -6.67 7.39 -10.09
CA LYS A 264 -5.88 8.02 -9.03
C LYS A 264 -5.51 7.00 -7.96
N VAL A 265 -4.30 7.12 -7.43
CA VAL A 265 -3.81 6.25 -6.36
C VAL A 265 -3.30 7.09 -5.19
N ILE A 266 -3.76 6.76 -4.01
CA ILE A 266 -3.28 7.33 -2.75
C ILE A 266 -2.62 6.20 -1.97
N ILE A 267 -1.40 6.44 -1.49
CA ILE A 267 -0.69 5.50 -0.63
C ILE A 267 -0.52 6.16 0.72
N THR A 268 -1.02 5.51 1.76
CA THR A 268 -0.75 6.00 3.11
C THR A 268 0.38 5.20 3.75
N SER A 269 1.17 5.87 4.53
CA SER A 269 2.30 5.25 5.23
C SER A 269 2.56 5.95 6.56
N ALA A 270 3.20 5.26 7.49
CA ALA A 270 3.95 5.92 8.54
C ALA A 270 5.16 6.66 7.95
N THR A 271 5.74 7.60 8.69
CA THR A 271 6.72 8.58 8.20
C THR A 271 7.97 7.98 7.54
N ILE A 272 8.42 6.80 7.97
CA ILE A 272 9.74 6.22 7.62
C ILE A 272 9.84 5.78 6.13
N ASP A 273 8.75 5.31 5.52
CA ASP A 273 8.78 4.68 4.19
C ASP A 273 8.27 5.58 3.05
N ALA A 274 7.83 6.79 3.35
CA ALA A 274 7.18 7.66 2.36
C ALA A 274 8.05 7.94 1.13
N GLU A 275 9.34 8.21 1.32
CA GLU A 275 10.27 8.46 0.22
C GLU A 275 10.46 7.24 -0.70
N ARG A 276 10.42 6.03 -0.14
CA ARG A 276 10.54 4.79 -0.94
C ARG A 276 9.36 4.63 -1.87
N PHE A 277 8.14 4.92 -1.40
CA PHE A 277 6.93 4.89 -2.22
C PHE A 277 6.94 6.02 -3.25
N SER A 278 7.38 7.22 -2.87
CA SER A 278 7.52 8.36 -3.77
C SER A 278 8.43 8.04 -4.95
N ARG A 279 9.62 7.48 -4.70
CA ARG A 279 10.55 7.02 -5.74
C ARG A 279 10.01 5.84 -6.54
N HIS A 280 9.26 4.93 -5.91
CA HIS A 280 8.67 3.79 -6.61
C HIS A 280 7.67 4.22 -7.68
N PHE A 281 6.79 5.20 -7.38
CA PHE A 281 5.75 5.64 -8.31
C PHE A 281 6.14 6.82 -9.19
N GLY A 282 7.20 7.51 -8.85
CA GLY A 282 7.76 8.60 -9.66
C GLY A 282 8.81 8.13 -10.65
N THR A 283 9.40 9.10 -11.32
CA THR A 283 10.66 8.97 -12.06
C THR A 283 11.81 9.52 -11.20
N PRO A 284 13.09 9.25 -11.56
CA PRO A 284 14.22 9.85 -10.84
C PRO A 284 14.15 11.39 -10.76
N ASP A 285 13.65 12.03 -11.83
CA ASP A 285 13.56 13.49 -11.94
C ASP A 285 12.26 14.06 -11.35
N MET A 286 11.20 13.26 -11.27
CA MET A 286 9.89 13.67 -10.73
C MET A 286 9.33 12.57 -9.84
N PRO A 287 9.72 12.52 -8.56
CA PRO A 287 9.15 11.60 -7.60
C PRO A 287 7.66 11.93 -7.36
N ALA A 288 6.86 10.93 -6.98
CA ALA A 288 5.48 11.18 -6.61
C ALA A 288 5.42 12.08 -5.35
N PRO A 289 4.53 13.09 -5.29
CA PRO A 289 4.50 14.01 -4.17
C PRO A 289 4.18 13.31 -2.85
N VAL A 290 4.87 13.72 -1.81
CA VAL A 290 4.65 13.29 -0.42
C VAL A 290 4.03 14.45 0.34
N ILE A 291 2.87 14.19 0.97
CA ILE A 291 2.21 15.14 1.85
C ILE A 291 2.33 14.59 3.26
N GLU A 292 3.04 15.32 4.09
CA GLU A 292 3.28 14.92 5.47
C GLU A 292 2.20 15.52 6.39
N VAL A 293 1.45 14.63 7.03
CA VAL A 293 0.41 14.99 7.99
C VAL A 293 0.97 14.76 9.39
N SER A 294 1.55 15.81 9.95
CA SER A 294 2.10 15.80 11.31
C SER A 294 1.10 16.38 12.31
N GLY A 295 1.12 15.87 13.51
CA GLY A 295 0.31 16.33 14.62
C GLY A 295 -0.32 15.16 15.37
N ARG A 296 -0.16 15.17 16.70
CA ARG A 296 -0.84 14.24 17.59
C ARG A 296 -2.04 14.93 18.20
N LEU A 297 -3.19 14.26 18.17
CA LEU A 297 -4.39 14.69 18.88
C LEU A 297 -4.17 14.84 20.40
N TYR A 298 -3.30 14.00 20.94
CA TYR A 298 -3.02 13.96 22.38
C TYR A 298 -1.52 13.93 22.64
N LYS A 299 -1.10 14.62 23.72
CA LYS A 299 0.26 14.51 24.21
C LYS A 299 0.48 13.10 24.76
N VAL A 300 1.49 12.42 24.26
CA VAL A 300 1.91 11.11 24.77
C VAL A 300 3.06 11.34 25.73
N GLU A 301 2.85 11.03 27.01
CA GLU A 301 3.88 11.03 28.04
C GLU A 301 4.48 9.61 28.13
N VAL A 302 5.76 9.49 27.80
CA VAL A 302 6.46 8.21 27.94
C VAL A 302 6.97 8.10 29.37
N ARG A 303 6.36 7.20 30.14
CA ARG A 303 6.78 6.90 31.51
C ARG A 303 7.55 5.60 31.53
N TYR A 304 8.84 5.67 31.78
CA TYR A 304 9.65 4.49 32.01
C TYR A 304 9.48 4.05 33.45
N ARG A 305 8.95 2.84 33.65
CA ARG A 305 8.93 2.17 34.96
C ARG A 305 9.82 0.95 34.88
N PRO A 306 11.04 0.97 35.45
CA PRO A 306 11.82 -0.25 35.56
C PRO A 306 11.02 -1.26 36.39
N ILE A 307 11.01 -2.50 35.94
CA ILE A 307 10.53 -3.59 36.77
C ILE A 307 11.56 -3.70 37.89
N GLU A 308 11.18 -3.26 39.08
CA GLU A 308 11.96 -3.56 40.28
C GLU A 308 11.99 -5.07 40.37
N SER A 309 13.17 -5.64 40.09
CA SER A 309 13.40 -7.05 40.38
C SER A 309 13.15 -7.20 41.88
N ASP A 310 12.21 -8.07 42.28
CA ASP A 310 11.99 -8.52 43.64
C ASP A 310 13.27 -9.19 44.21
N VAL A 311 14.32 -8.39 44.37
CA VAL A 311 15.61 -8.80 44.98
C VAL A 311 15.54 -8.74 46.49
N GLN A 312 14.34 -8.72 47.07
CA GLN A 312 14.18 -8.82 48.52
C GLN A 312 13.76 -10.22 49.00
N ASN A 313 13.81 -11.24 48.15
CA ASN A 313 13.68 -12.59 48.59
C ASN A 313 15.04 -13.28 48.66
N PRO A 314 15.72 -13.34 49.82
CA PRO A 314 17.06 -13.92 49.91
C PRO A 314 17.13 -15.42 49.62
N ALA A 315 16.01 -16.08 49.33
CA ALA A 315 15.95 -17.49 48.96
C ALA A 315 16.21 -17.79 47.49
N VAL A 316 16.33 -16.75 46.59
CA VAL A 316 16.54 -16.95 45.15
C VAL A 316 17.88 -16.38 44.67
N ALA A 317 18.70 -15.83 45.53
CA ALA A 317 19.96 -15.19 45.19
C ALA A 317 21.09 -16.12 44.68
N ASN A 318 20.84 -17.46 44.59
CA ASN A 318 21.88 -18.42 44.16
C ASN A 318 21.60 -19.12 42.84
N ALA A 319 20.71 -18.61 42.00
CA ALA A 319 20.51 -19.14 40.64
C ALA A 319 20.81 -18.03 39.61
N GLU A 320 22.04 -17.95 39.26
CA GLU A 320 22.62 -17.50 37.99
C GLU A 320 21.97 -16.35 37.17
N GLY A 321 22.71 -15.24 37.09
CA GLY A 321 23.21 -14.74 35.83
C GLY A 321 22.24 -14.00 34.89
N LYS A 322 22.33 -12.67 34.95
CA LYS A 322 22.26 -11.76 33.78
C LYS A 322 21.14 -11.97 32.75
N GLY A 323 20.10 -11.21 32.90
CA GLY A 323 19.13 -10.97 31.83
C GLY A 323 18.18 -9.83 32.24
N GLN A 324 18.51 -8.59 31.91
CA GLN A 324 17.56 -7.49 32.01
C GLN A 324 16.42 -7.74 31.00
N ARG A 325 15.28 -8.18 31.50
CA ARG A 325 14.04 -8.23 30.69
C ARG A 325 13.38 -6.86 30.73
N LEU A 326 13.41 -6.18 29.60
CA LEU A 326 12.62 -4.98 29.36
C LEU A 326 11.18 -5.42 29.04
N SER A 327 10.22 -5.05 29.87
CA SER A 327 8.80 -5.20 29.55
C SER A 327 8.25 -3.86 29.10
N LEU A 328 7.86 -3.80 27.83
CA LEU A 328 7.11 -2.68 27.26
C LEU A 328 5.62 -2.93 27.53
N ILE A 329 5.02 -2.16 28.43
CA ILE A 329 3.57 -2.14 28.58
C ILE A 329 3.04 -1.05 27.66
N HIS A 330 2.33 -1.45 26.62
CA HIS A 330 1.55 -0.55 25.79
C HIS A 330 0.18 -0.37 26.45
N ILE A 331 -0.14 0.86 26.82
CA ILE A 331 -1.49 1.30 27.20
C ILE A 331 -2.09 2.05 26.02
#